data_28e2c71be710be7e362229b2c2c532dc
#
_entry.id   28e2c71be710be7e362229b2c2c532dc
#
_cell.length_a   1.000
_cell.length_b   1.000
_cell.length_c   1.000
_cell.angle_alpha   90.00
_cell.angle_beta   90.00
_cell.angle_gamma   90.00
#
_symmetry.space_group_name_H-M   'P 1'
#
loop_
_entity.id
_entity.type
_entity.pdbx_description
1 polymer ?
#
loop_
_entity_poly.entity_id
_entity_poly.type
_entity_poly.pdbx_seq_one_letter_code
_entity_poly.pdbx_strand_id
1 'polypeptide(L)'
;KYFSDRMPKYDFKTLGFREKLWLYKTHLWHSFLVQDFLLSYKYAKKCVDLFDTPKLITVHPVFYLKSKNYLLEASFLVKKVSTFKKELSLFEYEIDNKEIPMNTNTELLIFLYFYSNKLHLHFLEGSFEEGEYLVDIINNKIDKYKNRLDNHYIVLLYYKIACLYFGMGKNKLCITYLQKIIRSKNIGSAEDLQCFARILNLIAHYECGLDYDLERQFVDTYKFLLKMENLQEVQKVFLASIRDLSDVFPHEIKNEFKKIHTKLKKFE
;
A
#
# COMPACT_ATOMS: atom_id res chain seq x y z
N LYS A 1 8.42 -2.15 24.61
CA LYS A 1 9.00 -1.80 25.92
C LYS A 1 9.78 -0.49 25.84
N TYR A 2 10.85 -0.37 25.00
CA TYR A 2 11.66 0.84 24.85
C TYR A 2 10.85 2.13 24.58
N PHE A 3 9.82 2.06 23.73
CA PHE A 3 8.96 3.17 23.40
C PHE A 3 8.04 3.56 24.58
N SER A 4 7.39 2.58 25.21
CA SER A 4 6.48 2.79 26.34
C SER A 4 7.19 3.42 27.55
N ASP A 5 8.43 2.99 27.81
CA ASP A 5 9.21 3.43 28.97
C ASP A 5 9.72 4.88 28.84
N ARG A 6 9.70 5.41 27.60
CA ARG A 6 10.15 6.79 27.28
C ARG A 6 9.04 7.77 26.99
N MET A 7 7.80 7.32 26.99
CA MET A 7 6.66 8.24 26.86
C MET A 7 6.57 9.14 28.09
N PRO A 8 6.49 10.47 27.90
CA PRO A 8 6.35 11.38 29.02
C PRO A 8 5.01 11.11 29.76
N LYS A 9 5.03 11.27 31.07
CA LYS A 9 3.79 11.27 31.85
C LYS A 9 2.99 12.51 31.49
N TYR A 10 1.71 12.34 31.15
CA TYR A 10 0.80 13.43 30.78
C TYR A 10 -0.57 13.23 31.40
N ASP A 11 -1.23 14.34 31.71
CA ASP A 11 -2.67 14.34 32.00
C ASP A 11 -3.43 14.62 30.70
N PHE A 12 -4.15 13.61 30.21
CA PHE A 12 -4.92 13.71 28.98
C PHE A 12 -5.95 14.84 28.98
N LYS A 13 -6.48 15.21 30.15
CA LYS A 13 -7.49 16.26 30.30
C LYS A 13 -6.95 17.65 29.99
N THR A 14 -5.66 17.88 30.24
CA THR A 14 -5.01 19.18 30.03
C THR A 14 -4.51 19.39 28.60
N LEU A 15 -4.46 18.31 27.78
CA LEU A 15 -3.95 18.39 26.43
C LEU A 15 -4.94 19.08 25.48
N GLY A 16 -4.42 20.03 24.68
CA GLY A 16 -5.14 20.62 23.56
C GLY A 16 -5.28 19.70 22.36
N PHE A 17 -6.02 20.15 21.32
CA PHE A 17 -6.26 19.37 20.10
C PHE A 17 -4.98 18.85 19.44
N ARG A 18 -3.99 19.73 19.21
CA ARG A 18 -2.73 19.35 18.55
C ARG A 18 -1.93 18.34 19.35
N GLU A 19 -1.85 18.50 20.66
CA GLU A 19 -1.13 17.62 21.55
C GLU A 19 -1.76 16.23 21.57
N LYS A 20 -3.10 16.15 21.67
CA LYS A 20 -3.85 14.88 21.55
C LYS A 20 -3.62 14.20 20.21
N LEU A 21 -3.64 14.97 19.11
CA LEU A 21 -3.43 14.45 17.77
C LEU A 21 -2.00 13.86 17.61
N TRP A 22 -0.98 14.58 18.08
CA TRP A 22 0.40 14.08 18.02
C TRP A 22 0.60 12.86 18.91
N LEU A 23 0.02 12.84 20.08
CA LEU A 23 0.05 11.69 20.97
C LEU A 23 -0.56 10.45 20.30
N TYR A 24 -1.76 10.57 19.73
CA TYR A 24 -2.39 9.45 19.04
C TYR A 24 -1.61 9.02 17.80
N LYS A 25 -1.04 9.95 17.03
CA LYS A 25 -0.17 9.61 15.90
C LYS A 25 1.09 8.89 16.31
N THR A 26 1.70 9.24 17.41
CA THR A 26 2.88 8.55 17.93
C THR A 26 2.57 7.08 18.24
N HIS A 27 1.45 6.82 18.91
CA HIS A 27 0.99 5.45 19.15
C HIS A 27 0.61 4.71 17.86
N LEU A 28 -0.04 5.41 16.93
CA LEU A 28 -0.41 4.88 15.62
C LEU A 28 0.83 4.43 14.84
N TRP A 29 1.83 5.28 14.71
CA TRP A 29 3.05 4.94 13.98
C TRP A 29 3.84 3.82 14.66
N HIS A 30 3.92 3.82 15.99
CA HIS A 30 4.50 2.69 16.72
C HIS A 30 3.76 1.38 16.43
N SER A 31 2.43 1.39 16.45
CA SER A 31 1.64 0.18 16.19
C SER A 31 1.80 -0.32 14.74
N PHE A 32 1.93 0.57 13.75
CA PHE A 32 2.30 0.16 12.39
C PHE A 32 3.70 -0.47 12.32
N LEU A 33 4.69 0.12 12.99
CA LEU A 33 6.05 -0.40 13.00
C LEU A 33 6.15 -1.81 13.62
N VAL A 34 5.35 -2.09 14.67
CA VAL A 34 5.31 -3.42 15.31
C VAL A 34 4.25 -4.34 14.70
N GLN A 35 3.59 -3.91 13.61
CA GLN A 35 2.56 -4.63 12.89
C GLN A 35 1.33 -5.01 13.72
N ASP A 36 1.06 -4.28 14.82
CA ASP A 36 -0.20 -4.39 15.57
C ASP A 36 -1.30 -3.57 14.87
N PHE A 37 -1.89 -4.15 13.84
CA PHE A 37 -2.88 -3.46 13.00
C PHE A 37 -4.21 -3.19 13.72
N LEU A 38 -4.56 -3.98 14.74
CA LEU A 38 -5.74 -3.70 15.56
C LEU A 38 -5.54 -2.44 16.41
N LEU A 39 -4.34 -2.29 16.97
CA LEU A 39 -3.97 -1.09 17.72
C LEU A 39 -3.84 0.11 16.78
N SER A 40 -3.30 -0.09 15.57
CA SER A 40 -3.24 0.95 14.53
C SER A 40 -4.64 1.47 14.19
N TYR A 41 -5.60 0.59 13.98
CA TYR A 41 -6.99 0.95 13.75
C TYR A 41 -7.60 1.76 14.91
N LYS A 42 -7.36 1.33 16.15
CA LYS A 42 -7.84 2.03 17.35
C LYS A 42 -7.32 3.47 17.43
N TYR A 43 -6.03 3.68 17.18
CA TYR A 43 -5.42 5.01 17.24
C TYR A 43 -5.74 5.86 16.01
N ALA A 44 -5.84 5.26 14.82
CA ALA A 44 -6.31 5.97 13.62
C ALA A 44 -7.73 6.50 13.80
N LYS A 45 -8.64 5.69 14.37
CA LYS A 45 -9.99 6.13 14.71
C LYS A 45 -9.97 7.29 15.71
N LYS A 46 -9.19 7.21 16.78
CA LYS A 46 -9.03 8.31 17.73
C LYS A 46 -8.51 9.60 17.07
N CYS A 47 -7.61 9.49 16.06
CA CYS A 47 -7.14 10.67 15.32
C CYS A 47 -8.28 11.33 14.53
N VAL A 48 -9.16 10.54 13.90
CA VAL A 48 -10.33 11.08 13.17
C VAL A 48 -11.36 11.64 14.13
N ASP A 49 -11.65 10.94 15.23
CA ASP A 49 -12.64 11.34 16.23
C ASP A 49 -12.28 12.67 16.95
N LEU A 50 -11.04 13.15 16.84
CA LEU A 50 -10.65 14.49 17.32
C LEU A 50 -11.22 15.63 16.46
N PHE A 51 -11.63 15.34 15.22
CA PHE A 51 -12.25 16.33 14.33
C PHE A 51 -13.77 16.33 14.51
N ASP A 52 -14.20 16.55 15.75
CA ASP A 52 -15.60 16.52 16.20
C ASP A 52 -16.45 17.71 15.70
N THR A 53 -15.79 18.72 15.16
CA THR A 53 -16.44 19.92 14.62
C THR A 53 -15.94 20.27 13.22
N PRO A 54 -16.82 20.76 12.31
CA PRO A 54 -16.41 21.21 10.96
C PRO A 54 -15.32 22.28 10.99
N LYS A 55 -15.29 23.11 12.04
CA LYS A 55 -14.26 24.14 12.23
C LYS A 55 -12.86 23.55 12.29
N LEU A 56 -12.67 22.39 12.95
CA LEU A 56 -11.38 21.74 13.05
C LEU A 56 -10.90 21.18 11.70
N ILE A 57 -11.83 20.67 10.88
CA ILE A 57 -11.53 20.23 9.50
C ILE A 57 -11.08 21.44 8.66
N THR A 58 -11.80 22.54 8.76
CA THR A 58 -11.49 23.78 8.01
C THR A 58 -10.12 24.36 8.41
N VAL A 59 -9.81 24.37 9.71
CA VAL A 59 -8.53 24.94 10.20
C VAL A 59 -7.35 23.99 9.99
N HIS A 60 -7.59 22.68 10.01
CA HIS A 60 -6.54 21.66 9.93
C HIS A 60 -6.79 20.59 8.85
N PRO A 61 -7.09 20.97 7.57
CA PRO A 61 -7.52 20.02 6.55
C PRO A 61 -6.48 18.95 6.24
N VAL A 62 -5.18 19.31 6.24
CA VAL A 62 -4.09 18.36 6.00
C VAL A 62 -4.01 17.29 7.09
N PHE A 63 -4.21 17.67 8.34
CA PHE A 63 -4.21 16.72 9.46
C PHE A 63 -5.43 15.81 9.39
N TYR A 64 -6.59 16.34 9.03
CA TYR A 64 -7.80 15.59 8.81
C TYR A 64 -7.62 14.53 7.71
N LEU A 65 -7.20 14.96 6.51
CA LEU A 65 -6.95 14.08 5.37
C LEU A 65 -5.98 12.94 5.70
N LYS A 66 -4.87 13.25 6.40
CA LYS A 66 -3.92 12.24 6.86
C LYS A 66 -4.55 11.27 7.86
N SER A 67 -5.35 11.76 8.80
CA SER A 67 -6.01 10.92 9.80
C SER A 67 -7.04 10.00 9.15
N LYS A 68 -7.82 10.51 8.18
CA LYS A 68 -8.77 9.74 7.39
C LYS A 68 -8.06 8.62 6.59
N ASN A 69 -6.94 8.96 5.94
CA ASN A 69 -6.16 7.96 5.22
C ASN A 69 -5.61 6.86 6.15
N TYR A 70 -5.07 7.21 7.31
CA TYR A 70 -4.60 6.20 8.28
C TYR A 70 -5.73 5.29 8.77
N LEU A 71 -6.94 5.83 8.96
CA LEU A 71 -8.10 5.02 9.36
C LEU A 71 -8.49 4.04 8.25
N LEU A 72 -8.51 4.48 7.00
CA LEU A 72 -8.78 3.62 5.85
C LEU A 72 -7.68 2.55 5.69
N GLU A 73 -6.41 2.92 5.74
CA GLU A 73 -5.30 1.96 5.66
C GLU A 73 -5.36 0.91 6.78
N ALA A 74 -5.56 1.34 8.03
CA ALA A 74 -5.67 0.41 9.15
C ALA A 74 -6.92 -0.49 9.03
N SER A 75 -8.05 0.05 8.53
CA SER A 75 -9.26 -0.74 8.27
C SER A 75 -9.05 -1.78 7.18
N PHE A 76 -8.27 -1.45 6.14
CA PHE A 76 -7.88 -2.36 5.08
C PHE A 76 -7.03 -3.52 5.65
N LEU A 77 -5.99 -3.21 6.43
CA LEU A 77 -5.08 -4.21 7.00
C LEU A 77 -5.76 -5.17 7.96
N VAL A 78 -6.75 -4.68 8.75
CA VAL A 78 -7.55 -5.54 9.63
C VAL A 78 -8.77 -6.18 8.93
N LYS A 79 -8.90 -5.99 7.62
CA LYS A 79 -9.99 -6.52 6.79
C LYS A 79 -11.40 -6.16 7.30
N LYS A 80 -11.57 -4.98 7.91
CA LYS A 80 -12.89 -4.47 8.36
C LYS A 80 -13.66 -3.85 7.20
N VAL A 81 -14.13 -4.68 6.27
CA VAL A 81 -14.74 -4.25 5.00
C VAL A 81 -15.90 -3.28 5.19
N SER A 82 -16.83 -3.55 6.09
CA SER A 82 -18.00 -2.69 6.33
C SER A 82 -17.61 -1.31 6.84
N THR A 83 -16.65 -1.25 7.77
CA THR A 83 -16.11 0.03 8.28
C THR A 83 -15.36 0.78 7.18
N PHE A 84 -14.53 0.08 6.41
CA PHE A 84 -13.79 0.66 5.29
C PHE A 84 -14.73 1.32 4.28
N LYS A 85 -15.77 0.59 3.84
CA LYS A 85 -16.79 1.11 2.92
C LYS A 85 -17.47 2.36 3.46
N LYS A 86 -17.93 2.31 4.72
CA LYS A 86 -18.58 3.45 5.37
C LYS A 86 -17.68 4.68 5.40
N GLU A 87 -16.43 4.51 5.83
CA GLU A 87 -15.47 5.62 5.94
C GLU A 87 -15.06 6.16 4.57
N LEU A 88 -14.95 5.31 3.55
CA LEU A 88 -14.63 5.73 2.19
C LEU A 88 -15.82 6.50 1.55
N SER A 89 -17.05 6.02 1.74
CA SER A 89 -18.26 6.72 1.26
C SER A 89 -18.45 8.07 1.95
N LEU A 90 -18.16 8.14 3.25
CA LEU A 90 -18.16 9.42 3.97
C LEU A 90 -17.09 10.37 3.43
N PHE A 91 -15.90 9.87 3.13
CA PHE A 91 -14.83 10.66 2.56
C PHE A 91 -15.20 11.20 1.15
N GLU A 92 -15.87 10.40 0.33
CA GLU A 92 -16.41 10.81 -0.97
C GLU A 92 -17.44 11.93 -0.80
N TYR A 93 -18.40 11.76 0.11
CA TYR A 93 -19.40 12.77 0.44
C TYR A 93 -18.78 14.10 0.87
N GLU A 94 -17.78 14.06 1.77
CA GLU A 94 -17.07 15.25 2.25
C GLU A 94 -16.34 16.01 1.12
N ILE A 95 -15.80 15.27 0.15
CA ILE A 95 -15.15 15.85 -1.05
C ILE A 95 -16.19 16.53 -1.94
N ASP A 96 -17.28 15.83 -2.26
CA ASP A 96 -18.31 16.28 -3.18
C ASP A 96 -19.09 17.50 -2.64
N ASN A 97 -19.32 17.54 -1.33
CA ASN A 97 -19.98 18.64 -0.65
C ASN A 97 -19.03 19.78 -0.22
N LYS A 98 -17.75 19.69 -0.60
CA LYS A 98 -16.73 20.71 -0.31
C LYS A 98 -16.57 21.02 1.20
N GLU A 99 -16.78 20.01 2.04
CA GLU A 99 -16.60 20.14 3.48
C GLU A 99 -15.12 20.30 3.86
N ILE A 100 -14.22 19.85 2.99
CA ILE A 100 -12.78 19.98 3.12
C ILE A 100 -12.32 21.18 2.29
N PRO A 101 -11.62 22.17 2.87
CA PRO A 101 -11.11 23.32 2.14
C PRO A 101 -10.20 22.91 0.98
N MET A 102 -10.54 23.36 -0.22
CA MET A 102 -9.82 23.03 -1.44
C MET A 102 -8.74 24.05 -1.73
N ASN A 103 -7.51 23.58 -1.78
CA ASN A 103 -6.34 24.29 -2.28
C ASN A 103 -5.41 23.27 -2.94
N THR A 104 -4.38 23.72 -3.61
CA THR A 104 -3.49 22.85 -4.41
C THR A 104 -2.87 21.70 -3.59
N ASN A 105 -2.64 21.89 -2.30
CA ASN A 105 -2.09 20.85 -1.43
C ASN A 105 -3.15 19.83 -1.02
N THR A 106 -4.33 20.29 -0.60
CA THR A 106 -5.45 19.40 -0.23
C THR A 106 -5.96 18.63 -1.43
N GLU A 107 -6.04 19.23 -2.63
CA GLU A 107 -6.37 18.52 -3.87
C GLU A 107 -5.41 17.37 -4.15
N LEU A 108 -4.09 17.60 -3.97
CA LEU A 108 -3.08 16.56 -4.15
C LEU A 108 -3.24 15.43 -3.14
N LEU A 109 -3.47 15.76 -1.86
CA LEU A 109 -3.66 14.77 -0.81
C LEU A 109 -4.97 13.97 -1.00
N ILE A 110 -6.05 14.64 -1.41
CA ILE A 110 -7.31 13.97 -1.77
C ILE A 110 -7.05 13.00 -2.93
N PHE A 111 -6.36 13.44 -3.98
CA PHE A 111 -6.00 12.55 -5.08
C PHE A 111 -5.26 11.30 -4.57
N LEU A 112 -4.19 11.48 -3.79
CA LEU A 112 -3.38 10.38 -3.33
C LEU A 112 -4.16 9.42 -2.42
N TYR A 113 -4.90 9.96 -1.47
CA TYR A 113 -5.55 9.14 -0.45
C TYR A 113 -6.86 8.53 -0.94
N PHE A 114 -7.71 9.32 -1.58
CA PHE A 114 -9.02 8.84 -2.01
C PHE A 114 -8.89 7.77 -3.11
N TYR A 115 -8.16 8.03 -4.19
CA TYR A 115 -8.03 7.05 -5.28
C TYR A 115 -7.22 5.81 -4.89
N SER A 116 -6.21 5.97 -4.01
CA SER A 116 -5.49 4.84 -3.43
C SER A 116 -6.43 3.92 -2.64
N ASN A 117 -7.35 4.49 -1.87
CA ASN A 117 -8.33 3.73 -1.08
C ASN A 117 -9.50 3.22 -1.93
N LYS A 118 -9.86 3.88 -3.04
CA LYS A 118 -10.79 3.32 -4.03
C LYS A 118 -10.24 2.00 -4.62
N LEU A 119 -8.95 1.93 -4.95
CA LEU A 119 -8.31 0.67 -5.37
C LEU A 119 -8.33 -0.38 -4.26
N HIS A 120 -8.05 0.01 -3.01
CA HIS A 120 -8.12 -0.90 -1.87
C HIS A 120 -9.53 -1.50 -1.68
N LEU A 121 -10.60 -0.73 -1.97
CA LEU A 121 -11.96 -1.23 -1.92
C LEU A 121 -12.13 -2.42 -2.89
N HIS A 122 -11.71 -2.26 -4.14
CA HIS A 122 -11.80 -3.34 -5.13
C HIS A 122 -10.94 -4.56 -4.75
N PHE A 123 -9.80 -4.36 -4.07
CA PHE A 123 -9.00 -5.47 -3.53
C PHE A 123 -9.72 -6.21 -2.40
N LEU A 124 -10.41 -5.49 -1.51
CA LEU A 124 -11.18 -6.11 -0.42
C LEU A 124 -12.39 -6.90 -0.92
N GLU A 125 -13.01 -6.45 -2.01
CA GLU A 125 -14.21 -7.05 -2.58
C GLU A 125 -13.92 -8.12 -3.64
N GLY A 126 -12.69 -8.15 -4.17
CA GLY A 126 -12.34 -8.96 -5.33
C GLY A 126 -13.00 -8.47 -6.64
N SER A 127 -13.53 -7.24 -6.67
CA SER A 127 -14.20 -6.62 -7.81
C SER A 127 -13.21 -5.90 -8.73
N PHE A 128 -12.21 -6.63 -9.23
CA PHE A 128 -11.08 -6.04 -9.94
C PHE A 128 -11.49 -5.39 -11.26
N GLU A 129 -12.37 -6.03 -12.05
CA GLU A 129 -12.86 -5.51 -13.32
C GLU A 129 -13.60 -4.18 -13.14
N GLU A 130 -14.40 -4.08 -12.09
CA GLU A 130 -15.15 -2.86 -11.76
C GLU A 130 -14.23 -1.69 -11.40
N GLY A 131 -13.01 -2.00 -10.92
CA GLY A 131 -11.99 -1.01 -10.58
C GLY A 131 -11.20 -0.46 -11.78
N GLU A 132 -11.33 -1.03 -12.98
CA GLU A 132 -10.48 -0.66 -14.14
C GLU A 132 -10.61 0.81 -14.54
N TYR A 133 -11.80 1.40 -14.41
CA TYR A 133 -12.02 2.82 -14.73
C TYR A 133 -11.13 3.78 -13.92
N LEU A 134 -10.66 3.36 -12.74
CA LEU A 134 -9.77 4.16 -11.91
C LEU A 134 -8.40 4.36 -12.55
N VAL A 135 -7.98 3.45 -13.43
CA VAL A 135 -6.63 3.48 -14.03
C VAL A 135 -6.43 4.74 -14.85
N ASP A 136 -7.37 5.07 -15.73
CA ASP A 136 -7.29 6.28 -16.57
C ASP A 136 -7.36 7.54 -15.73
N ILE A 137 -8.23 7.58 -14.74
CA ILE A 137 -8.34 8.70 -13.80
C ILE A 137 -7.02 8.93 -13.06
N ILE A 138 -6.42 7.85 -12.54
CA ILE A 138 -5.16 7.93 -11.79
C ILE A 138 -4.02 8.38 -12.71
N ASN A 139 -3.88 7.82 -13.92
CA ASN A 139 -2.84 8.22 -14.87
C ASN A 139 -2.96 9.70 -15.24
N ASN A 140 -4.16 10.18 -15.57
CA ASN A 140 -4.41 11.60 -15.91
C ASN A 140 -4.05 12.52 -14.73
N LYS A 141 -4.35 12.11 -13.50
CA LYS A 141 -3.99 12.88 -12.30
C LYS A 141 -2.48 12.82 -12.00
N ILE A 142 -1.81 11.68 -12.22
CA ILE A 142 -0.35 11.59 -12.13
C ILE A 142 0.29 12.56 -13.10
N ASP A 143 -0.15 12.62 -14.36
CA ASP A 143 0.37 13.54 -15.38
C ASP A 143 0.12 15.01 -15.00
N LYS A 144 -1.07 15.31 -14.47
CA LYS A 144 -1.40 16.66 -13.97
C LYS A 144 -0.48 17.10 -12.83
N TYR A 145 -0.14 16.21 -11.92
CA TYR A 145 0.59 16.53 -10.69
C TYR A 145 2.06 16.08 -10.68
N LYS A 146 2.60 15.54 -11.79
CA LYS A 146 3.93 14.91 -11.86
C LYS A 146 5.07 15.75 -11.28
N ASN A 147 5.02 17.08 -11.44
CA ASN A 147 6.05 17.99 -10.94
C ASN A 147 5.94 18.28 -9.43
N ARG A 148 4.91 17.77 -8.77
CA ARG A 148 4.59 18.01 -7.35
C ARG A 148 4.47 16.71 -6.55
N LEU A 149 4.37 15.58 -7.26
CA LEU A 149 4.33 14.25 -6.67
C LEU A 149 5.75 13.75 -6.43
N ASP A 150 5.98 13.27 -5.22
CA ASP A 150 7.16 12.45 -4.96
C ASP A 150 7.06 11.17 -5.79
N ASN A 151 8.18 10.77 -6.39
CA ASN A 151 8.26 9.55 -7.19
C ASN A 151 7.82 8.30 -6.43
N HIS A 152 8.03 8.27 -5.11
CA HIS A 152 7.56 7.21 -4.23
C HIS A 152 6.04 6.98 -4.36
N TYR A 153 5.24 8.05 -4.34
CA TYR A 153 3.78 7.93 -4.49
C TYR A 153 3.37 7.48 -5.89
N ILE A 154 4.09 7.90 -6.93
CA ILE A 154 3.81 7.48 -8.31
C ILE A 154 4.03 5.97 -8.45
N VAL A 155 5.16 5.46 -7.97
CA VAL A 155 5.46 4.02 -8.06
C VAL A 155 4.53 3.18 -7.19
N LEU A 156 4.07 3.71 -6.04
CA LEU A 156 3.08 3.06 -5.20
C LEU A 156 1.73 2.93 -5.92
N LEU A 157 1.27 3.97 -6.61
CA LEU A 157 0.06 3.93 -7.42
C LEU A 157 0.20 2.96 -8.60
N TYR A 158 1.35 2.95 -9.29
CA TYR A 158 1.62 1.98 -10.36
C TYR A 158 1.60 0.54 -9.85
N TYR A 159 2.13 0.29 -8.65
CA TYR A 159 2.08 -1.04 -8.04
C TYR A 159 0.62 -1.47 -7.75
N LYS A 160 -0.20 -0.58 -7.21
CA LYS A 160 -1.64 -0.87 -6.99
C LYS A 160 -2.39 -1.12 -8.30
N ILE A 161 -2.10 -0.36 -9.36
CA ILE A 161 -2.67 -0.60 -10.69
C ILE A 161 -2.22 -1.97 -11.24
N ALA A 162 -0.94 -2.32 -11.05
CA ALA A 162 -0.43 -3.63 -11.44
C ALA A 162 -1.17 -4.76 -10.69
N CYS A 163 -1.39 -4.61 -9.38
CA CYS A 163 -2.17 -5.57 -8.59
C CYS A 163 -3.62 -5.68 -9.08
N LEU A 164 -4.25 -4.56 -9.47
CA LEU A 164 -5.59 -4.56 -10.06
C LEU A 164 -5.62 -5.39 -11.34
N TYR A 165 -4.71 -5.14 -12.28
CA TYR A 165 -4.63 -5.89 -13.53
C TYR A 165 -4.27 -7.36 -13.33
N PHE A 166 -3.44 -7.66 -12.33
CA PHE A 166 -3.15 -9.05 -11.95
C PHE A 166 -4.41 -9.77 -11.48
N GLY A 167 -5.20 -9.14 -10.60
CA GLY A 167 -6.48 -9.67 -10.13
C GLY A 167 -7.52 -9.90 -11.24
N MET A 168 -7.46 -9.09 -12.32
CA MET A 168 -8.28 -9.25 -13.53
C MET A 168 -7.77 -10.35 -14.48
N GLY A 169 -6.60 -10.97 -14.21
CA GLY A 169 -5.93 -11.86 -15.17
C GLY A 169 -5.33 -11.14 -16.39
N LYS A 170 -5.33 -9.80 -16.42
CA LYS A 170 -4.73 -8.99 -17.50
C LYS A 170 -3.21 -8.86 -17.30
N ASN A 171 -2.52 -10.00 -17.26
CA ASN A 171 -1.12 -10.09 -16.86
C ASN A 171 -0.16 -9.26 -17.72
N LYS A 172 -0.43 -9.08 -19.02
CA LYS A 172 0.39 -8.22 -19.90
C LYS A 172 0.34 -6.75 -19.47
N LEU A 173 -0.82 -6.25 -19.06
CA LEU A 173 -0.97 -4.89 -18.53
C LEU A 173 -0.31 -4.77 -17.14
N CYS A 174 -0.47 -5.78 -16.28
CA CYS A 174 0.23 -5.87 -15.01
C CYS A 174 1.74 -5.71 -15.22
N ILE A 175 2.35 -6.51 -16.10
CA ILE A 175 3.78 -6.43 -16.45
C ILE A 175 4.16 -5.02 -16.92
N THR A 176 3.34 -4.38 -17.74
CA THR A 176 3.61 -3.02 -18.23
C THR A 176 3.78 -2.01 -17.08
N TYR A 177 2.92 -2.06 -16.06
CA TYR A 177 3.03 -1.18 -14.89
C TYR A 177 4.19 -1.56 -13.97
N LEU A 178 4.44 -2.85 -13.77
CA LEU A 178 5.58 -3.32 -12.98
C LEU A 178 6.92 -2.90 -13.61
N GLN A 179 7.03 -2.93 -14.92
CA GLN A 179 8.23 -2.48 -15.63
C GLN A 179 8.49 -0.98 -15.45
N LYS A 180 7.45 -0.12 -15.30
CA LYS A 180 7.63 1.30 -14.96
C LYS A 180 8.31 1.46 -13.60
N ILE A 181 7.97 0.59 -12.62
CA ILE A 181 8.56 0.60 -11.28
C ILE A 181 10.00 0.07 -11.32
N ILE A 182 10.21 -1.08 -11.96
CA ILE A 182 11.51 -1.77 -12.03
C ILE A 182 12.57 -0.91 -12.71
N ARG A 183 12.20 -0.14 -13.74
CA ARG A 183 13.10 0.76 -14.49
C ARG A 183 13.29 2.12 -13.82
N SER A 184 12.54 2.46 -12.81
CA SER A 184 12.70 3.74 -12.11
C SER A 184 14.03 3.77 -11.34
N LYS A 185 14.86 4.78 -11.63
CA LYS A 185 16.21 4.91 -11.04
C LYS A 185 16.20 5.63 -9.69
N ASN A 186 15.15 6.41 -9.38
CA ASN A 186 15.10 7.32 -8.23
C ASN A 186 13.99 6.91 -7.27
N ILE A 187 14.04 5.68 -6.75
CA ILE A 187 13.00 5.20 -5.82
C ILE A 187 13.36 5.48 -4.35
N GLY A 188 14.59 5.94 -4.06
CA GLY A 188 15.03 6.23 -2.70
C GLY A 188 14.81 5.05 -1.75
N SER A 189 14.07 5.25 -0.66
CA SER A 189 13.76 4.22 0.35
C SER A 189 12.70 3.18 -0.06
N ALA A 190 12.29 3.10 -1.33
CA ALA A 190 11.26 2.16 -1.80
C ALA A 190 11.85 0.85 -2.36
N GLU A 191 12.97 0.39 -1.82
CA GLU A 191 13.58 -0.90 -2.19
C GLU A 191 12.62 -2.07 -1.98
N ASP A 192 11.85 -2.05 -0.91
CA ASP A 192 10.83 -3.08 -0.63
C ASP A 192 9.78 -3.13 -1.74
N LEU A 193 9.33 -1.96 -2.23
CA LEU A 193 8.35 -1.89 -3.32
C LEU A 193 8.92 -2.42 -4.64
N GLN A 194 10.21 -2.18 -4.92
CA GLN A 194 10.89 -2.79 -6.07
C GLN A 194 10.99 -4.32 -5.93
N CYS A 195 11.25 -4.81 -4.73
CA CYS A 195 11.26 -6.23 -4.45
C CYS A 195 9.90 -6.86 -4.78
N PHE A 196 8.81 -6.33 -4.23
CA PHE A 196 7.45 -6.81 -4.51
C PHE A 196 7.08 -6.70 -5.99
N ALA A 197 7.47 -5.59 -6.65
CA ALA A 197 7.23 -5.41 -8.08
C ALA A 197 7.94 -6.48 -8.92
N ARG A 198 9.18 -6.83 -8.61
CA ARG A 198 9.94 -7.89 -9.32
C ARG A 198 9.34 -9.26 -9.08
N ILE A 199 8.93 -9.57 -7.85
CA ILE A 199 8.28 -10.83 -7.51
C ILE A 199 6.96 -10.97 -8.28
N LEU A 200 6.10 -9.96 -8.24
CA LEU A 200 4.84 -9.99 -8.97
C LEU A 200 5.06 -10.05 -10.49
N ASN A 201 6.12 -9.40 -11.00
CA ASN A 201 6.49 -9.46 -12.42
C ASN A 201 6.86 -10.88 -12.86
N LEU A 202 7.58 -11.64 -12.02
CA LEU A 202 7.87 -13.05 -12.30
C LEU A 202 6.58 -13.88 -12.38
N ILE A 203 5.69 -13.71 -11.40
CA ILE A 203 4.42 -14.43 -11.36
C ILE A 203 3.58 -14.10 -12.60
N ALA A 204 3.48 -12.82 -12.96
CA ALA A 204 2.72 -12.38 -14.13
C ALA A 204 3.31 -12.90 -15.46
N HIS A 205 4.64 -13.00 -15.60
CA HIS A 205 5.27 -13.63 -16.77
C HIS A 205 4.95 -15.13 -16.84
N TYR A 206 5.03 -15.83 -15.72
CA TYR A 206 4.65 -17.24 -15.63
C TYR A 206 3.19 -17.45 -16.03
N GLU A 207 2.26 -16.66 -15.51
CA GLU A 207 0.83 -16.73 -15.86
C GLU A 207 0.54 -16.38 -17.33
N CYS A 208 1.44 -15.65 -18.00
CA CYS A 208 1.35 -15.36 -19.42
C CYS A 208 1.89 -16.50 -20.32
N GLY A 209 2.55 -17.52 -19.75
CA GLY A 209 3.27 -18.55 -20.50
C GLY A 209 4.47 -18.00 -21.31
N LEU A 210 5.09 -16.92 -20.81
CA LEU A 210 6.25 -16.27 -21.46
C LEU A 210 7.57 -16.92 -20.98
N ASP A 211 7.75 -18.21 -21.21
CA ASP A 211 8.87 -19.00 -20.69
C ASP A 211 10.25 -18.43 -21.09
N TYR A 212 10.37 -17.91 -22.31
CA TYR A 212 11.61 -17.32 -22.79
C TYR A 212 12.06 -16.08 -22.01
N ASP A 213 11.14 -15.23 -21.60
CA ASP A 213 11.44 -14.05 -20.79
C ASP A 213 11.55 -14.37 -19.30
N LEU A 214 10.96 -15.47 -18.85
CA LEU A 214 10.88 -15.86 -17.44
C LEU A 214 12.27 -16.10 -16.84
N GLU A 215 13.13 -16.86 -17.53
CA GLU A 215 14.48 -17.16 -17.07
C GLU A 215 15.31 -15.89 -16.86
N ARG A 216 15.27 -14.96 -17.82
CA ARG A 216 15.96 -13.67 -17.68
C ARG A 216 15.41 -12.84 -16.52
N GLN A 217 14.09 -12.73 -16.40
CA GLN A 217 13.44 -11.98 -15.28
C GLN A 217 13.79 -12.61 -13.93
N PHE A 218 13.92 -13.92 -13.91
CA PHE A 218 14.35 -14.66 -12.74
C PHE A 218 15.77 -14.29 -12.31
N VAL A 219 16.74 -14.39 -13.22
CA VAL A 219 18.15 -14.04 -12.96
C VAL A 219 18.28 -12.58 -12.49
N ASP A 220 17.56 -11.66 -13.14
CA ASP A 220 17.58 -10.24 -12.80
C ASP A 220 16.96 -9.97 -11.40
N THR A 221 15.87 -10.65 -11.09
CA THR A 221 15.23 -10.56 -9.77
C THR A 221 16.13 -11.14 -8.69
N TYR A 222 16.71 -12.31 -8.93
CA TYR A 222 17.65 -12.95 -8.00
C TYR A 222 18.86 -12.06 -7.70
N LYS A 223 19.50 -11.51 -8.75
CA LYS A 223 20.64 -10.59 -8.60
C LYS A 223 20.27 -9.32 -7.84
N PHE A 224 19.05 -8.80 -8.04
CA PHE A 224 18.56 -7.63 -7.30
C PHE A 224 18.40 -7.95 -5.83
N LEU A 225 17.71 -9.06 -5.51
CA LEU A 225 17.44 -9.46 -4.13
C LEU A 225 18.71 -9.78 -3.35
N LEU A 226 19.73 -10.36 -3.99
CA LEU A 226 21.03 -10.63 -3.37
C LEU A 226 21.79 -9.35 -2.95
N LYS A 227 21.50 -8.21 -3.57
CA LYS A 227 22.12 -6.92 -3.22
C LYS A 227 21.42 -6.21 -2.07
N MET A 228 20.24 -6.65 -1.67
CA MET A 228 19.50 -6.04 -0.57
C MET A 228 20.12 -6.44 0.77
N GLU A 229 20.54 -5.45 1.56
CA GLU A 229 21.18 -5.68 2.87
C GLU A 229 20.18 -6.15 3.95
N ASN A 230 18.89 -5.81 3.81
CA ASN A 230 17.85 -6.04 4.84
C ASN A 230 16.70 -6.89 4.31
N LEU A 231 17.00 -8.08 3.75
CA LEU A 231 15.96 -9.04 3.36
C LEU A 231 15.19 -9.54 4.58
N GLN A 232 13.87 -9.37 4.56
CA GLN A 232 12.99 -10.00 5.53
C GLN A 232 13.00 -11.53 5.37
N GLU A 233 12.70 -12.28 6.42
CA GLU A 233 12.70 -13.74 6.39
C GLU A 233 11.81 -14.34 5.29
N VAL A 234 10.65 -13.72 5.04
CA VAL A 234 9.75 -14.10 3.94
C VAL A 234 10.44 -13.99 2.58
N GLN A 235 11.18 -12.90 2.35
CA GLN A 235 11.92 -12.66 1.11
C GLN A 235 13.06 -13.66 0.94
N LYS A 236 13.77 -14.02 2.03
CA LYS A 236 14.82 -15.06 2.01
C LYS A 236 14.27 -16.43 1.66
N VAL A 237 13.14 -16.82 2.27
CA VAL A 237 12.48 -18.09 1.97
C VAL A 237 11.98 -18.12 0.54
N PHE A 238 11.43 -17.02 0.04
CA PHE A 238 11.02 -16.89 -1.37
C PHE A 238 12.21 -17.01 -2.31
N LEU A 239 13.33 -16.34 -2.04
CA LEU A 239 14.57 -16.41 -2.81
C LEU A 239 15.12 -17.85 -2.90
N ALA A 240 15.22 -18.53 -1.76
CA ALA A 240 15.66 -19.91 -1.72
C ALA A 240 14.75 -20.83 -2.54
N SER A 241 13.43 -20.62 -2.42
CA SER A 241 12.43 -21.39 -3.14
C SER A 241 12.46 -21.15 -4.66
N ILE A 242 12.68 -19.90 -5.05
CA ILE A 242 12.84 -19.54 -6.47
C ILE A 242 14.08 -20.20 -7.08
N ARG A 243 15.20 -20.23 -6.35
CA ARG A 243 16.40 -20.92 -6.82
C ARG A 243 16.12 -22.40 -7.11
N ASP A 244 15.38 -23.04 -6.23
CA ASP A 244 15.01 -24.45 -6.37
C ASP A 244 14.08 -24.71 -7.58
N LEU A 245 13.35 -23.67 -8.06
CA LEU A 245 12.48 -23.78 -9.25
C LEU A 245 13.25 -23.77 -10.57
N SER A 246 14.48 -23.25 -10.62
CA SER A 246 15.29 -23.21 -11.87
C SER A 246 15.63 -24.61 -12.40
N ASP A 247 15.64 -25.61 -11.53
CA ASP A 247 16.00 -26.99 -11.85
C ASP A 247 14.77 -27.93 -11.98
N VAL A 248 13.54 -27.35 -11.94
CA VAL A 248 12.29 -28.12 -11.92
C VAL A 248 11.68 -28.24 -13.31
N PHE A 249 11.28 -29.46 -13.69
CA PHE A 249 10.58 -29.68 -14.94
C PHE A 249 9.17 -29.03 -14.93
N PRO A 250 8.66 -28.56 -16.09
CA PRO A 250 7.38 -27.87 -16.18
C PRO A 250 6.20 -28.60 -15.52
N HIS A 251 6.17 -29.94 -15.58
CA HIS A 251 5.11 -30.75 -14.99
C HIS A 251 5.17 -30.83 -13.45
N GLU A 252 6.30 -30.51 -12.83
CA GLU A 252 6.52 -30.55 -11.39
C GLU A 252 6.30 -29.18 -10.73
N ILE A 253 6.31 -28.10 -11.50
CA ILE A 253 6.23 -26.70 -11.03
C ILE A 253 5.04 -26.50 -10.08
N LYS A 254 3.87 -27.08 -10.40
CA LYS A 254 2.67 -26.98 -9.54
C LYS A 254 2.90 -27.54 -8.14
N ASN A 255 3.67 -28.60 -8.02
CA ASN A 255 3.98 -29.21 -6.72
C ASN A 255 5.00 -28.37 -5.94
N GLU A 256 5.97 -27.79 -6.63
CA GLU A 256 6.95 -26.90 -6.02
C GLU A 256 6.27 -25.60 -5.52
N PHE A 257 5.35 -25.02 -6.28
CA PHE A 257 4.56 -23.89 -5.78
C PHE A 257 3.75 -24.23 -4.52
N LYS A 258 3.19 -25.43 -4.41
CA LYS A 258 2.55 -25.88 -3.18
C LYS A 258 3.50 -25.99 -2.00
N LYS A 259 4.74 -26.44 -2.24
CA LYS A 259 5.79 -26.48 -1.20
C LYS A 259 6.17 -25.07 -0.75
N ILE A 260 6.35 -24.15 -1.70
CA ILE A 260 6.65 -22.73 -1.43
C ILE A 260 5.50 -22.11 -0.60
N HIS A 261 4.27 -22.29 -1.04
CA HIS A 261 3.08 -21.83 -0.30
C HIS A 261 3.08 -22.35 1.15
N THR A 262 3.36 -23.64 1.35
CA THR A 262 3.42 -24.25 2.68
C THR A 262 4.56 -23.66 3.53
N LYS A 263 5.73 -23.36 2.92
CA LYS A 263 6.84 -22.71 3.62
C LYS A 263 6.49 -21.25 4.01
N LEU A 264 5.81 -20.52 3.12
CA LEU A 264 5.42 -19.12 3.35
C LEU A 264 4.28 -18.98 4.36
N LYS A 265 3.39 -19.97 4.43
CA LYS A 265 2.26 -19.99 5.37
C LYS A 265 2.66 -19.96 6.84
N LYS A 266 3.94 -20.24 7.16
CA LYS A 266 4.48 -20.13 8.52
C LYS A 266 4.68 -18.68 8.98
N PHE A 267 4.56 -17.71 8.06
CA PHE A 267 4.74 -16.29 8.32
C PHE A 267 3.41 -15.51 8.34
N GLU A 268 2.28 -16.20 8.14
CA GLU A 268 0.93 -15.66 8.35
C GLU A 268 0.61 -15.57 9.86
#